data_b81b0f11c10d9012b3e8d415d8a7ec2f
#
_entry.id   b81b0f11c10d9012b3e8d415d8a7ec2f
#
_cell.length_a   1.000
_cell.length_b   1.000
_cell.length_c   1.000
_cell.angle_alpha   90.00
_cell.angle_beta   90.00
_cell.angle_gamma   90.00
#
_symmetry.space_group_name_H-M   'P 1'
#
loop_
_entity.id
_entity.type
_entity.pdbx_description
1 polymer ?
#
loop_
_entity_poly.entity_id
_entity_poly.type
_entity_poly.pdbx_seq_one_letter_code
_entity_poly.pdbx_strand_id
1 'polypeptide(L)'
;MTTTEDTTSTAGHDGVRSRLPDPTGLYPELLALSAAVQKALRNGPVPQATLALMRLRTAQVIGSTYHGVAATDALRKASEEERRVTAVATWQSAACFTAAERAALELAEAVLTPNPFGDRVSDDLFARLSRHYDTDEIWHLTMSLSHFSLFTPVALVGKPVPGRPPGKNYTD
;
A
#
# COMPACT_ATOMS: atom_id res chain seq x y z
N MET A 1 12.37 -8.46 -47.83
CA MET A 1 12.31 -7.40 -46.81
C MET A 1 11.02 -7.62 -46.05
N THR A 2 11.10 -8.33 -44.98
CA THR A 2 9.95 -8.70 -44.13
C THR A 2 10.03 -7.84 -42.88
N THR A 3 9.13 -6.89 -42.79
CA THR A 3 9.00 -6.00 -41.63
C THR A 3 8.33 -6.80 -40.52
N THR A 4 9.07 -7.05 -39.45
CA THR A 4 8.55 -7.64 -38.22
C THR A 4 7.87 -6.52 -37.43
N GLU A 5 6.54 -6.53 -37.37
CA GLU A 5 5.77 -5.69 -36.50
C GLU A 5 5.95 -6.19 -35.04
N ASP A 6 6.54 -5.35 -34.23
CA ASP A 6 6.70 -5.53 -32.79
C ASP A 6 5.34 -5.26 -32.12
N THR A 7 4.57 -6.33 -31.93
CA THR A 7 3.30 -6.29 -31.18
C THR A 7 3.63 -6.27 -29.68
N THR A 8 3.94 -5.09 -29.18
CA THR A 8 3.91 -4.84 -27.72
C THR A 8 2.47 -5.00 -27.25
N SER A 9 2.23 -6.14 -26.62
CA SER A 9 0.96 -6.49 -25.97
C SER A 9 0.59 -5.47 -24.91
N THR A 10 -0.23 -4.49 -25.23
CA THR A 10 -0.99 -3.66 -24.28
C THR A 10 -2.17 -4.47 -23.78
N ALA A 11 -1.89 -5.48 -22.94
CA ALA A 11 -2.94 -6.27 -22.33
C ALA A 11 -3.80 -5.39 -21.39
N GLY A 12 -4.97 -4.97 -21.87
CA GLY A 12 -6.21 -5.09 -21.13
C GLY A 12 -6.53 -4.09 -20.03
N HIS A 13 -6.52 -2.76 -20.33
CA HIS A 13 -7.26 -1.80 -19.52
C HIS A 13 -8.43 -1.15 -20.31
N ASP A 14 -8.69 -1.61 -21.52
CA ASP A 14 -9.77 -1.12 -22.35
C ASP A 14 -11.13 -1.54 -21.76
N GLY A 15 -11.81 -0.57 -21.14
CA GLY A 15 -13.14 -0.73 -20.54
C GLY A 15 -13.22 -0.49 -19.03
N VAL A 16 -12.10 -0.48 -18.30
CA VAL A 16 -12.12 -0.14 -16.85
C VAL A 16 -12.12 1.37 -16.69
N ARG A 17 -13.21 1.89 -16.11
CA ARG A 17 -13.36 3.33 -15.83
C ARG A 17 -13.41 3.59 -14.34
N SER A 18 -12.92 4.76 -13.93
CA SER A 18 -13.14 5.27 -12.57
C SER A 18 -14.62 5.61 -12.37
N ARG A 19 -15.07 5.59 -11.13
CA ARG A 19 -16.45 5.96 -10.78
C ARG A 19 -16.65 7.49 -10.77
N LEU A 20 -15.62 8.23 -10.38
CA LEU A 20 -15.60 9.68 -10.30
C LEU A 20 -14.45 10.24 -11.13
N PRO A 21 -14.51 11.51 -11.55
CA PRO A 21 -13.36 12.20 -12.16
C PRO A 21 -12.22 12.38 -11.15
N ASP A 22 -11.06 12.81 -11.64
CA ASP A 22 -9.88 13.03 -10.80
C ASP A 22 -10.17 14.12 -9.74
N PRO A 23 -10.04 13.79 -8.43
CA PRO A 23 -10.28 14.75 -7.36
C PRO A 23 -9.31 15.95 -7.39
N THR A 24 -8.17 15.84 -8.05
CA THR A 24 -7.21 16.94 -8.18
C THR A 24 -7.71 18.10 -9.05
N GLY A 25 -8.76 17.88 -9.85
CA GLY A 25 -9.48 18.93 -10.55
C GLY A 25 -10.24 19.88 -9.61
N LEU A 26 -10.69 19.37 -8.44
CA LEU A 26 -11.37 20.14 -7.38
C LEU A 26 -10.40 20.58 -6.28
N TYR A 27 -9.41 19.74 -5.99
CA TYR A 27 -8.45 19.92 -4.88
C TYR A 27 -7.02 19.72 -5.40
N PRO A 28 -6.45 20.70 -6.15
CA PRO A 28 -5.12 20.56 -6.76
C PRO A 28 -3.99 20.37 -5.73
N GLU A 29 -4.19 20.81 -4.49
CA GLU A 29 -3.22 20.66 -3.39
C GLU A 29 -3.00 19.20 -2.99
N LEU A 30 -3.91 18.29 -3.33
CA LEU A 30 -3.78 16.86 -3.01
C LEU A 30 -2.53 16.23 -3.63
N LEU A 31 -2.12 16.67 -4.82
CA LEU A 31 -0.90 16.19 -5.45
C LEU A 31 0.34 16.61 -4.66
N ALA A 32 0.41 17.87 -4.25
CA ALA A 32 1.52 18.39 -3.46
C ALA A 32 1.60 17.72 -2.09
N LEU A 33 0.46 17.53 -1.42
CA LEU A 33 0.36 16.81 -0.15
C LEU A 33 0.87 15.37 -0.30
N SER A 34 0.35 14.63 -1.28
CA SER A 34 0.79 13.24 -1.52
C SER A 34 2.28 13.15 -1.83
N ALA A 35 2.80 14.05 -2.66
CA ALA A 35 4.22 14.08 -3.01
C ALA A 35 5.11 14.38 -1.79
N ALA A 36 4.71 15.32 -0.93
CA ALA A 36 5.44 15.68 0.29
C ALA A 36 5.52 14.50 1.26
N VAL A 37 4.38 13.83 1.51
CA VAL A 37 4.34 12.65 2.40
C VAL A 37 5.16 11.50 1.81
N GLN A 38 5.02 11.21 0.51
CA GLN A 38 5.82 10.17 -0.14
C GLN A 38 7.33 10.46 -0.08
N LYS A 39 7.73 11.74 -0.20
CA LYS A 39 9.14 12.13 -0.04
C LYS A 39 9.65 11.84 1.37
N ALA A 40 8.87 12.18 2.39
CA ALA A 40 9.21 11.89 3.78
C ALA A 40 9.34 10.38 4.01
N LEU A 41 8.38 9.57 3.53
CA LEU A 41 8.39 8.13 3.68
C LEU A 41 9.52 7.41 2.92
N ARG A 42 10.01 7.97 1.80
CA ARG A 42 11.17 7.39 1.09
C ARG A 42 12.48 7.55 1.84
N ASN A 43 12.60 8.57 2.67
CA ASN A 43 13.83 8.93 3.38
C ASN A 43 13.82 8.45 4.85
N GLY A 44 12.80 7.70 5.27
CA GLY A 44 12.70 7.20 6.63
C GLY A 44 13.51 5.91 6.89
N PRO A 45 13.66 5.50 8.15
CA PRO A 45 14.56 4.42 8.55
C PRO A 45 14.08 3.01 8.20
N VAL A 46 12.77 2.79 8.07
CA VAL A 46 12.24 1.44 7.78
C VAL A 46 12.44 1.07 6.32
N PRO A 47 12.88 -0.17 6.00
CA PRO A 47 13.05 -0.63 4.62
C PRO A 47 11.79 -0.48 3.78
N GLN A 48 11.93 -0.03 2.53
CA GLN A 48 10.80 0.19 1.63
C GLN A 48 10.02 -1.10 1.33
N ALA A 49 10.68 -2.25 1.34
CA ALA A 49 10.02 -3.56 1.21
C ALA A 49 9.03 -3.80 2.37
N THR A 50 9.43 -3.54 3.61
CA THR A 50 8.54 -3.66 4.79
C THR A 50 7.32 -2.74 4.67
N LEU A 51 7.51 -1.49 4.27
CA LEU A 51 6.40 -0.56 4.05
C LEU A 51 5.47 -1.02 2.91
N ALA A 52 6.03 -1.62 1.86
CA ALA A 52 5.24 -2.15 0.75
C ALA A 52 4.44 -3.39 1.16
N LEU A 53 5.01 -4.30 1.98
CA LEU A 53 4.29 -5.43 2.58
C LEU A 53 3.11 -4.94 3.44
N MET A 54 3.33 -3.95 4.31
CA MET A 54 2.26 -3.33 5.10
C MET A 54 1.17 -2.73 4.22
N ARG A 55 1.54 -1.99 3.16
CA ARG A 55 0.57 -1.40 2.22
C ARG A 55 -0.25 -2.46 1.50
N LEU A 56 0.39 -3.57 1.09
CA LEU A 56 -0.31 -4.69 0.49
C LEU A 56 -1.31 -5.30 1.47
N ARG A 57 -0.89 -5.55 2.72
CA ARG A 57 -1.80 -6.07 3.75
C ARG A 57 -2.96 -5.10 4.03
N THR A 58 -2.65 -3.83 4.17
CA THR A 58 -3.67 -2.78 4.33
C THR A 58 -4.69 -2.82 3.18
N ALA A 59 -4.22 -2.90 1.94
CA ALA A 59 -5.09 -2.97 0.76
C ALA A 59 -6.00 -4.21 0.77
N GLN A 60 -5.49 -5.35 1.22
CA GLN A 60 -6.26 -6.60 1.37
C GLN A 60 -7.34 -6.47 2.46
N VAL A 61 -7.00 -5.90 3.63
CA VAL A 61 -7.94 -5.70 4.75
C VAL A 61 -9.08 -4.77 4.36
N ILE A 62 -8.80 -3.68 3.65
CA ILE A 62 -9.83 -2.71 3.25
C ILE A 62 -10.53 -3.05 1.92
N GLY A 63 -10.08 -4.07 1.20
CA GLY A 63 -10.66 -4.48 -0.09
C GLY A 63 -10.40 -3.50 -1.24
N SER A 64 -9.24 -2.83 -1.28
CA SER A 64 -8.89 -1.86 -2.34
C SER A 64 -8.00 -2.47 -3.41
N THR A 65 -8.57 -2.80 -4.57
CA THR A 65 -7.81 -3.33 -5.73
C THR A 65 -6.76 -2.34 -6.22
N TYR A 66 -7.09 -1.05 -6.29
CA TYR A 66 -6.14 -0.01 -6.72
C TYR A 66 -4.86 -0.01 -5.88
N HIS A 67 -5.01 0.02 -4.56
CA HIS A 67 -3.88 0.00 -3.65
C HIS A 67 -3.16 -1.35 -3.64
N GLY A 68 -3.90 -2.46 -3.77
CA GLY A 68 -3.31 -3.80 -3.85
C GLY A 68 -2.39 -3.97 -5.04
N VAL A 69 -2.83 -3.55 -6.23
CA VAL A 69 -2.00 -3.56 -7.45
C VAL A 69 -0.78 -2.66 -7.27
N ALA A 70 -0.96 -1.43 -6.79
CA ALA A 70 0.16 -0.50 -6.60
C ALA A 70 1.21 -1.02 -5.59
N ALA A 71 0.78 -1.64 -4.49
CA ALA A 71 1.67 -2.23 -3.50
C ALA A 71 2.40 -3.48 -4.05
N THR A 72 1.69 -4.34 -4.80
CA THR A 72 2.27 -5.51 -5.48
C THR A 72 3.35 -5.09 -6.47
N ASP A 73 3.07 -4.07 -7.30
CA ASP A 73 4.05 -3.53 -8.26
C ASP A 73 5.27 -2.94 -7.56
N ALA A 74 5.09 -2.28 -6.41
CA ALA A 74 6.20 -1.76 -5.60
C ALA A 74 7.09 -2.89 -5.06
N LEU A 75 6.50 -3.99 -4.57
CA LEU A 75 7.23 -5.17 -4.11
C LEU A 75 8.00 -5.84 -5.24
N ARG A 76 7.39 -6.03 -6.40
CA ARG A 76 8.05 -6.59 -7.58
C ARG A 76 9.21 -5.73 -8.07
N LYS A 77 9.05 -4.40 -8.07
CA LYS A 77 10.14 -3.45 -8.38
C LYS A 77 11.28 -3.50 -7.38
N ALA A 78 11.00 -3.83 -6.11
CA ALA A 78 12.00 -4.07 -5.08
C ALA A 78 12.62 -5.48 -5.15
N SER A 79 12.31 -6.26 -6.20
CA SER A 79 12.75 -7.65 -6.40
C SER A 79 12.36 -8.60 -5.27
N GLU A 80 11.23 -8.33 -4.61
CA GLU A 80 10.67 -9.27 -3.63
C GLU A 80 10.23 -10.56 -4.29
N GLU A 81 10.48 -11.69 -3.63
CA GLU A 81 10.09 -13.01 -4.13
C GLU A 81 8.56 -13.13 -4.22
N GLU A 82 8.04 -13.61 -5.34
CA GLU A 82 6.60 -13.74 -5.58
C GLU A 82 5.87 -14.55 -4.49
N ARG A 83 6.55 -15.57 -3.92
CA ARG A 83 6.00 -16.33 -2.78
C ARG A 83 5.76 -15.45 -1.55
N ARG A 84 6.58 -14.42 -1.30
CA ARG A 84 6.40 -13.49 -0.19
C ARG A 84 5.24 -12.53 -0.48
N VAL A 85 5.13 -12.05 -1.71
CA VAL A 85 4.03 -11.20 -2.15
C VAL A 85 2.69 -11.90 -1.97
N THR A 86 2.58 -13.15 -2.43
CA THR A 86 1.35 -13.96 -2.29
C THR A 86 1.05 -14.34 -0.84
N ALA A 87 2.07 -14.63 -0.03
CA ALA A 87 1.93 -15.03 1.35
C ALA A 87 1.45 -13.91 2.29
N VAL A 88 1.47 -12.63 1.88
CA VAL A 88 0.97 -11.50 2.71
C VAL A 88 -0.49 -11.71 3.13
N ALA A 89 -1.31 -12.35 2.31
CA ALA A 89 -2.71 -12.61 2.63
C ALA A 89 -2.89 -13.53 3.87
N THR A 90 -1.92 -14.41 4.10
CA THR A 90 -1.90 -15.42 5.17
C THR A 90 -0.61 -15.35 5.99
N TRP A 91 -0.11 -14.15 6.20
CA TRP A 91 1.20 -13.89 6.79
C TRP A 91 1.40 -14.55 8.16
N GLN A 92 0.31 -14.74 8.92
CA GLN A 92 0.34 -15.34 10.26
C GLN A 92 0.93 -16.75 10.25
N SER A 93 0.68 -17.54 9.21
CA SER A 93 1.16 -18.92 9.05
C SER A 93 2.38 -19.04 8.14
N ALA A 94 2.75 -17.96 7.42
CA ALA A 94 3.85 -18.01 6.45
C ALA A 94 5.21 -17.87 7.12
N ALA A 95 6.13 -18.81 6.87
CA ALA A 95 7.47 -18.82 7.47
C ALA A 95 8.47 -17.82 6.84
N CYS A 96 8.09 -17.16 5.74
CA CYS A 96 8.99 -16.30 4.96
C CYS A 96 9.11 -14.87 5.50
N PHE A 97 8.39 -14.50 6.56
CA PHE A 97 8.46 -13.18 7.16
C PHE A 97 9.28 -13.18 8.45
N THR A 98 10.14 -12.18 8.62
CA THR A 98 10.89 -11.96 9.85
C THR A 98 9.96 -11.57 11.01
N ALA A 99 10.45 -11.64 12.25
CA ALA A 99 9.69 -11.21 13.41
C ALA A 99 9.33 -9.71 13.35
N ALA A 100 10.24 -8.88 12.84
CA ALA A 100 10.00 -7.46 12.61
C ALA A 100 8.88 -7.23 11.58
N GLU A 101 8.94 -7.87 10.41
CA GLU A 101 7.90 -7.77 9.38
C GLU A 101 6.53 -8.26 9.88
N ARG A 102 6.51 -9.33 10.69
CA ARG A 102 5.27 -9.82 11.32
C ARG A 102 4.66 -8.79 12.25
N ALA A 103 5.47 -8.13 13.08
CA ALA A 103 4.99 -7.06 13.96
C ALA A 103 4.45 -5.87 13.16
N ALA A 104 5.07 -5.51 12.04
CA ALA A 104 4.59 -4.46 11.14
C ALA A 104 3.27 -4.84 10.44
N LEU A 105 3.13 -6.08 10.00
CA LEU A 105 1.88 -6.59 9.39
C LEU A 105 0.74 -6.65 10.41
N GLU A 106 1.04 -7.06 11.64
CA GLU A 106 0.08 -7.06 12.76
C GLU A 106 -0.39 -5.64 13.09
N LEU A 107 0.53 -4.67 13.12
CA LEU A 107 0.19 -3.24 13.30
C LEU A 107 -0.76 -2.76 12.21
N ALA A 108 -0.50 -3.11 10.93
CA ALA A 108 -1.35 -2.72 9.82
C ALA A 108 -2.78 -3.26 9.97
N GLU A 109 -2.95 -4.51 10.39
CA GLU A 109 -4.27 -5.08 10.67
C GLU A 109 -4.95 -4.41 11.87
N ALA A 110 -4.23 -4.24 12.98
CA ALA A 110 -4.78 -3.71 14.22
C ALA A 110 -5.32 -2.27 14.03
N VAL A 111 -4.58 -1.41 13.33
CA VAL A 111 -5.01 -0.03 13.06
C VAL A 111 -6.30 0.01 12.23
N LEU A 112 -6.48 -0.92 11.31
CA LEU A 112 -7.59 -0.89 10.34
C LEU A 112 -8.81 -1.69 10.79
N THR A 113 -8.63 -2.66 11.68
CA THR A 113 -9.70 -3.55 12.13
C THR A 113 -10.28 -3.03 13.44
N PRO A 114 -11.60 -2.77 13.54
CA PRO A 114 -12.24 -2.42 14.80
C PRO A 114 -12.02 -3.50 15.86
N ASN A 115 -11.67 -3.10 17.07
CA ASN A 115 -11.63 -3.99 18.23
C ASN A 115 -12.75 -3.59 19.21
N PRO A 116 -13.84 -4.37 19.30
CA PRO A 116 -14.96 -4.05 20.18
C PRO A 116 -14.65 -4.27 21.66
N PHE A 117 -13.51 -4.90 21.99
CA PHE A 117 -13.17 -5.29 23.36
C PHE A 117 -12.01 -4.48 23.97
N GLY A 118 -11.51 -3.46 23.26
CA GLY A 118 -10.41 -2.63 23.76
C GLY A 118 -9.74 -1.82 22.65
N ASP A 119 -8.54 -1.37 22.93
CA ASP A 119 -7.74 -0.60 21.99
C ASP A 119 -7.36 -1.42 20.77
N ARG A 120 -7.37 -0.79 19.59
CA ARG A 120 -6.94 -1.44 18.34
C ARG A 120 -5.47 -1.85 18.41
N VAL A 121 -4.64 -0.96 18.94
CA VAL A 121 -3.21 -1.22 19.18
C VAL A 121 -3.05 -1.38 20.69
N SER A 122 -3.07 -2.61 21.16
CA SER A 122 -2.89 -2.91 22.60
C SER A 122 -1.45 -2.66 23.04
N ASP A 123 -1.26 -2.48 24.36
CA ASP A 123 0.08 -2.34 24.95
C ASP A 123 0.96 -3.55 24.63
N ASP A 124 0.40 -4.76 24.56
CA ASP A 124 1.12 -5.97 24.18
C ASP A 124 1.61 -5.92 22.73
N LEU A 125 0.79 -5.44 21.79
CA LEU A 125 1.21 -5.25 20.40
C LEU A 125 2.30 -4.18 20.32
N PHE A 126 2.13 -3.05 21.02
CA PHE A 126 3.13 -1.99 21.08
C PHE A 126 4.45 -2.49 21.66
N ALA A 127 4.41 -3.28 22.74
CA ALA A 127 5.60 -3.89 23.33
C ALA A 127 6.29 -4.89 22.36
N ARG A 128 5.53 -5.64 21.54
CA ARG A 128 6.12 -6.48 20.49
C ARG A 128 6.80 -5.66 19.39
N LEU A 129 6.16 -4.59 18.93
CA LEU A 129 6.75 -3.65 17.97
C LEU A 129 8.07 -3.06 18.48
N SER A 130 8.09 -2.57 19.72
CA SER A 130 9.24 -1.92 20.35
C SER A 130 10.44 -2.85 20.57
N ARG A 131 10.29 -4.18 20.40
CA ARG A 131 11.42 -5.11 20.37
C ARG A 131 12.19 -5.12 19.05
N HIS A 132 11.57 -4.63 17.98
CA HIS A 132 12.09 -4.70 16.63
C HIS A 132 12.29 -3.34 15.97
N TYR A 133 11.61 -2.32 16.47
CA TYR A 133 11.60 -0.97 15.91
C TYR A 133 11.82 0.05 17.04
N ASP A 134 12.70 1.00 16.79
CA ASP A 134 12.85 2.16 17.67
C ASP A 134 11.71 3.17 17.47
N THR A 135 11.77 4.29 18.20
CA THR A 135 10.73 5.32 18.16
C THR A 135 10.56 5.92 16.76
N ASP A 136 11.66 6.19 16.07
CA ASP A 136 11.63 6.82 14.74
C ASP A 136 11.09 5.85 13.70
N GLU A 137 11.46 4.58 13.81
CA GLU A 137 10.93 3.50 12.97
C GLU A 137 9.44 3.26 13.19
N ILE A 138 8.97 3.27 14.45
CA ILE A 138 7.53 3.14 14.77
C ILE A 138 6.76 4.33 14.19
N TRP A 139 7.28 5.55 14.30
CA TRP A 139 6.68 6.72 13.65
C TRP A 139 6.66 6.57 12.14
N HIS A 140 7.71 6.02 11.53
CA HIS A 140 7.76 5.80 10.08
C HIS A 140 6.70 4.79 9.62
N LEU A 141 6.53 3.67 10.33
CA LEU A 141 5.45 2.70 10.08
C LEU A 141 4.08 3.37 10.23
N THR A 142 3.86 4.12 11.31
CA THR A 142 2.61 4.84 11.59
C THR A 142 2.27 5.86 10.51
N MET A 143 3.24 6.66 10.09
CA MET A 143 3.04 7.65 9.02
C MET A 143 2.77 7.00 7.67
N SER A 144 3.35 5.83 7.39
CA SER A 144 3.02 5.06 6.19
C SER A 144 1.55 4.61 6.18
N LEU A 145 1.03 4.12 7.32
CA LEU A 145 -0.39 3.76 7.47
C LEU A 145 -1.30 4.99 7.39
N SER A 146 -0.91 6.11 8.01
CA SER A 146 -1.66 7.36 7.97
C SER A 146 -1.81 7.89 6.55
N HIS A 147 -0.72 7.90 5.76
CA HIS A 147 -0.75 8.28 4.36
C HIS A 147 -1.71 7.40 3.54
N PHE A 148 -1.65 6.10 3.77
CA PHE A 148 -2.53 5.16 3.11
C PHE A 148 -4.00 5.42 3.49
N SER A 149 -4.28 5.60 4.78
CA SER A 149 -5.62 5.82 5.31
C SER A 149 -6.24 7.12 4.80
N LEU A 150 -5.44 8.18 4.60
CA LEU A 150 -5.89 9.45 4.04
C LEU A 150 -6.52 9.27 2.65
N PHE A 151 -5.91 8.47 1.78
CA PHE A 151 -6.37 8.25 0.41
C PHE A 151 -7.29 7.04 0.24
N THR A 152 -7.49 6.24 1.29
CA THR A 152 -8.36 5.06 1.25
C THR A 152 -9.80 5.40 0.84
N PRO A 153 -10.50 6.37 1.48
CA PRO A 153 -11.87 6.72 1.08
C PRO A 153 -11.93 7.22 -0.37
N VAL A 154 -10.95 7.99 -0.81
CA VAL A 154 -10.85 8.49 -2.19
C VAL A 154 -10.81 7.32 -3.18
N ALA A 155 -10.00 6.30 -2.90
CA ALA A 155 -9.90 5.13 -3.76
C ALA A 155 -11.13 4.23 -3.71
N LEU A 156 -11.74 4.04 -2.54
CA LEU A 156 -12.93 3.19 -2.39
C LEU A 156 -14.16 3.81 -3.05
N VAL A 157 -14.33 5.14 -2.97
CA VAL A 157 -15.46 5.86 -3.55
C VAL A 157 -15.23 6.14 -5.04
N GLY A 158 -14.09 6.72 -5.38
CA GLY A 158 -13.77 7.16 -6.75
C GLY A 158 -13.38 6.02 -7.69
N LYS A 159 -12.93 4.88 -7.15
CA LYS A 159 -12.49 3.69 -7.89
C LYS A 159 -11.53 4.02 -9.03
N PRO A 160 -10.35 4.57 -8.73
CA PRO A 160 -9.34 4.81 -9.75
C PRO A 160 -8.95 3.52 -10.46
N VAL A 161 -8.51 3.63 -11.70
CA VAL A 161 -8.11 2.48 -12.52
C VAL A 161 -6.83 1.87 -11.97
N PRO A 162 -6.84 0.58 -11.54
CA PRO A 162 -5.65 -0.07 -11.01
C PRO A 162 -4.52 -0.14 -12.04
N GLY A 163 -3.26 -0.05 -11.59
CA GLY A 163 -2.08 -0.12 -12.46
C GLY A 163 -1.76 1.19 -13.20
N ARG A 164 -2.62 2.19 -13.15
CA ARG A 164 -2.32 3.53 -13.70
C ARG A 164 -1.69 4.42 -12.62
N PRO A 165 -0.68 5.25 -12.99
CA PRO A 165 -0.05 6.15 -12.04
C PRO A 165 -1.00 7.27 -11.59
N PRO A 166 -0.76 7.87 -10.40
CA PRO A 166 -1.49 9.07 -9.95
C PRO A 166 -1.50 10.16 -11.02
N GLY A 167 -2.64 10.84 -11.20
CA GLY A 167 -2.87 11.83 -12.26
C GLY A 167 -3.25 11.26 -13.63
N LYS A 168 -3.23 9.91 -13.79
CA LYS A 168 -3.72 9.19 -14.98
C LYS A 168 -4.64 8.03 -14.61
N ASN A 169 -4.93 7.88 -13.35
CA ASN A 169 -5.68 6.76 -12.75
C ASN A 169 -7.19 7.03 -12.65
N TYR A 170 -7.63 8.21 -13.03
CA TYR A 170 -9.04 8.54 -13.22
C TYR A 170 -9.33 8.73 -14.71
N THR A 171 -10.57 8.43 -15.09
CA THR A 171 -11.06 8.60 -16.47
C THR A 171 -12.09 9.72 -16.47
N ASP A 172 -12.09 10.47 -17.53
CA ASP A 172 -13.08 11.52 -17.80
C ASP A 172 -14.47 10.92 -18.12
#